data_938807acdc9c68daf98f775e3ed8e4b8
#
_entry.id   938807acdc9c68daf98f775e3ed8e4b8
#
_cell.length_a   1.000
_cell.length_b   1.000
_cell.length_c   1.000
_cell.angle_alpha   90.00
_cell.angle_beta   90.00
_cell.angle_gamma   90.00
#
_symmetry.space_group_name_H-M   'P 1'
#
loop_
_entity.id
_entity.type
_entity.pdbx_description
1 polymer ?
#
loop_
_entity_poly.entity_id
_entity_poly.type
_entity_poly.pdbx_seq_one_letter_code
_entity_poly.pdbx_strand_id
1 'polypeptide(L)'
;MNADAIIIGAGACGLMCAVQAGYLGKKVILLEKNEKPGAKILISGGGRCNYTNQFASAEQFISANPHFIKSAFTQWTVDDTISFFETYGIHGKEKTLGQLFPDDKNAKDVVQIFTTICNDFGQEIRCNADVKEIELLPRGFQVTYEKNGKRTVLKSDKLVIATGGLPIPKMGATDFALRFARKHDLKIIETAPALVPLTITGKDEEWFSQLSGNSVYCEVSNDDISFEEHILFTHWGLSGPAILQISSFWRRGQLININLWPHSNIVSILDDERKSNGKTLLSSLLNRFYTKKFTDALGKFLPLSKPVAALTNVEIQLVEKTIHQFKVKPAGDKGYEKAEVMRGGIDTNEISSKTLACKKIPNLFFGGECLDVTGWLGGYNFQWAWASGFVIAQNL
;
A
#
# COMPACT_ATOMS: atom_id res chain seq x y z
N MET A 1 6.74 -34.09 14.51
CA MET A 1 7.88 -33.17 14.23
C MET A 1 7.69 -31.98 15.14
N ASN A 2 8.66 -31.70 15.98
CA ASN A 2 8.61 -30.51 16.84
C ASN A 2 9.23 -29.35 16.05
N ALA A 3 8.40 -28.42 15.59
CA ALA A 3 8.86 -27.13 15.09
C ALA A 3 8.89 -26.12 16.26
N ASP A 4 9.85 -25.21 16.27
CA ASP A 4 9.95 -24.14 17.27
C ASP A 4 8.74 -23.19 17.15
N ALA A 5 8.28 -22.96 15.91
CA ALA A 5 7.08 -22.18 15.64
C ALA A 5 6.32 -22.65 14.40
N ILE A 6 5.02 -22.37 14.39
CA ILE A 6 4.18 -22.42 13.18
C ILE A 6 3.93 -20.98 12.71
N ILE A 7 4.14 -20.73 11.42
CA ILE A 7 3.87 -19.45 10.79
C ILE A 7 2.68 -19.61 9.84
N ILE A 8 1.62 -18.82 10.00
CA ILE A 8 0.44 -18.83 9.12
C ILE A 8 0.55 -17.68 8.14
N GLY A 9 0.67 -18.00 6.84
CA GLY A 9 0.83 -17.08 5.74
C GLY A 9 2.28 -17.01 5.23
N ALA A 10 2.52 -17.43 4.00
CA ALA A 10 3.80 -17.32 3.30
C ALA A 10 3.81 -16.07 2.37
N GLY A 11 3.33 -14.94 2.86
CA GLY A 11 3.53 -13.61 2.29
C GLY A 11 4.89 -13.03 2.69
N ALA A 12 5.12 -11.75 2.40
CA ALA A 12 6.39 -11.07 2.66
C ALA A 12 6.85 -11.23 4.13
N CYS A 13 6.00 -10.93 5.10
CA CYS A 13 6.32 -11.04 6.51
C CYS A 13 6.64 -12.48 6.94
N GLY A 14 5.79 -13.45 6.54
CA GLY A 14 6.01 -14.86 6.93
C GLY A 14 7.26 -15.47 6.30
N LEU A 15 7.54 -15.15 5.04
CA LEU A 15 8.76 -15.59 4.36
C LEU A 15 10.01 -15.00 5.01
N MET A 16 10.02 -13.69 5.30
CA MET A 16 11.14 -13.07 6.01
C MET A 16 11.32 -13.69 7.39
N CYS A 17 10.25 -13.91 8.14
CA CYS A 17 10.30 -14.55 9.45
C CYS A 17 10.93 -15.95 9.37
N ALA A 18 10.54 -16.76 8.38
CA ALA A 18 11.07 -18.10 8.20
C ALA A 18 12.56 -18.12 7.83
N VAL A 19 12.98 -17.24 6.92
CA VAL A 19 14.39 -17.08 6.53
C VAL A 19 15.22 -16.68 7.74
N GLN A 20 14.80 -15.67 8.47
CA GLN A 20 15.53 -15.17 9.64
C GLN A 20 15.56 -16.20 10.78
N ALA A 21 14.48 -16.95 10.98
CA ALA A 21 14.45 -18.08 11.91
C ALA A 21 15.49 -19.15 11.52
N GLY A 22 15.66 -19.41 10.22
CA GLY A 22 16.69 -20.31 9.70
C GLY A 22 18.11 -19.89 10.06
N TYR A 23 18.44 -18.60 9.87
CA TYR A 23 19.74 -18.06 10.29
C TYR A 23 20.02 -18.23 11.80
N LEU A 24 18.96 -18.21 12.61
CA LEU A 24 19.05 -18.41 14.06
C LEU A 24 19.02 -19.90 14.48
N GLY A 25 19.05 -20.83 13.52
CA GLY A 25 19.00 -22.27 13.78
C GLY A 25 17.64 -22.78 14.27
N LYS A 26 16.58 -21.96 14.16
CA LYS A 26 15.21 -22.35 14.51
C LYS A 26 14.55 -23.14 13.39
N LYS A 27 13.68 -24.08 13.74
CA LYS A 27 12.89 -24.86 12.79
C LYS A 27 11.45 -24.36 12.79
N VAL A 28 10.95 -23.91 11.63
CA VAL A 28 9.59 -23.44 11.49
C VAL A 28 8.85 -24.16 10.36
N ILE A 29 7.51 -24.19 10.50
CA ILE A 29 6.60 -24.68 9.46
C ILE A 29 5.75 -23.52 9.02
N LEU A 30 5.85 -23.14 7.74
CA LEU A 30 4.97 -22.15 7.11
C LEU A 30 3.76 -22.83 6.51
N LEU A 31 2.58 -22.36 6.85
CA LEU A 31 1.30 -22.79 6.26
C LEU A 31 0.79 -21.71 5.33
N GLU A 32 0.67 -22.02 4.04
CA GLU A 32 0.15 -21.12 3.00
C GLU A 32 -1.10 -21.71 2.37
N LYS A 33 -2.17 -20.92 2.33
CA LYS A 33 -3.44 -21.35 1.74
C LYS A 33 -3.35 -21.52 0.23
N ASN A 34 -2.62 -20.64 -0.44
CA ASN A 34 -2.45 -20.66 -1.88
C ASN A 34 -1.53 -21.81 -2.34
N GLU A 35 -1.57 -22.08 -3.64
CA GLU A 35 -0.68 -23.05 -4.30
C GLU A 35 0.80 -22.65 -4.24
N LYS A 36 1.07 -21.33 -4.22
CA LYS A 36 2.42 -20.75 -4.23
C LYS A 36 2.58 -19.69 -3.15
N PRO A 37 3.76 -19.56 -2.54
CA PRO A 37 4.05 -18.49 -1.61
C PRO A 37 4.19 -17.14 -2.33
N GLY A 38 4.11 -16.04 -1.58
CA GLY A 38 4.43 -14.71 -2.07
C GLY A 38 3.41 -14.11 -3.04
N ALA A 39 2.14 -14.51 -3.00
CA ALA A 39 1.12 -14.10 -3.97
C ALA A 39 1.06 -12.58 -4.21
N LYS A 40 1.06 -11.76 -3.14
CA LYS A 40 1.10 -10.28 -3.27
C LYS A 40 2.46 -9.77 -3.78
N ILE A 41 3.56 -10.43 -3.45
CA ILE A 41 4.89 -10.08 -3.98
C ILE A 41 4.87 -10.21 -5.51
N LEU A 42 4.36 -11.33 -6.02
CA LEU A 42 4.35 -11.66 -7.45
C LEU A 42 3.61 -10.65 -8.33
N ILE A 43 2.60 -9.95 -7.82
CA ILE A 43 1.83 -8.97 -8.57
C ILE A 43 2.25 -7.51 -8.32
N SER A 44 3.03 -7.27 -7.28
CA SER A 44 3.39 -5.92 -6.87
C SER A 44 4.24 -5.20 -7.90
N GLY A 45 4.05 -3.88 -7.99
CA GLY A 45 4.75 -3.05 -8.96
C GLY A 45 4.60 -3.50 -10.41
N GLY A 46 3.47 -4.13 -10.77
CA GLY A 46 3.23 -4.71 -12.10
C GLY A 46 4.08 -5.95 -12.38
N GLY A 47 4.34 -6.79 -11.38
CA GLY A 47 5.14 -8.01 -11.46
C GLY A 47 6.66 -7.78 -11.33
N ARG A 48 7.08 -6.55 -11.02
CA ARG A 48 8.51 -6.20 -10.83
C ARG A 48 8.95 -6.21 -9.38
N CYS A 49 8.04 -6.15 -8.43
CA CYS A 49 8.25 -6.04 -7.00
C CYS A 49 8.95 -4.73 -6.57
N ASN A 50 8.18 -3.73 -6.16
CA ASN A 50 8.71 -2.59 -5.43
C ASN A 50 9.03 -3.02 -4.00
N TYR A 51 10.25 -3.55 -3.78
CA TYR A 51 10.56 -4.29 -2.57
C TYR A 51 10.85 -3.41 -1.35
N THR A 52 11.19 -2.14 -1.53
CA THR A 52 11.31 -1.15 -0.46
C THR A 52 11.30 0.28 -1.01
N ASN A 53 11.39 1.26 -0.10
CA ASN A 53 11.61 2.67 -0.41
C ASN A 53 12.81 3.17 0.39
N GLN A 54 13.78 3.80 -0.27
CA GLN A 54 15.00 4.28 0.38
C GLN A 54 14.75 5.38 1.42
N PHE A 55 13.58 6.04 1.37
CA PHE A 55 13.18 7.07 2.33
C PHE A 55 12.19 6.57 3.38
N ALA A 56 11.96 5.25 3.47
CA ALA A 56 10.96 4.73 4.39
C ALA A 56 11.37 4.98 5.85
N SER A 57 10.55 5.76 6.53
CA SER A 57 10.65 6.04 7.95
C SER A 57 9.27 5.94 8.61
N ALA A 58 9.20 6.03 9.94
CA ALA A 58 7.94 5.85 10.66
C ALA A 58 6.87 6.90 10.30
N GLU A 59 7.29 8.06 9.80
CA GLU A 59 6.43 9.20 9.45
C GLU A 59 5.53 8.91 8.23
N GLN A 60 5.92 7.98 7.35
CA GLN A 60 5.12 7.60 6.19
C GLN A 60 4.14 6.45 6.47
N PHE A 61 3.81 6.22 7.74
CA PHE A 61 2.85 5.18 8.12
C PHE A 61 1.69 5.73 8.93
N ILE A 62 0.51 5.21 8.63
CA ILE A 62 -0.73 5.49 9.35
C ILE A 62 -0.92 4.37 10.38
N SER A 63 -1.12 4.76 11.63
CA SER A 63 -1.46 3.87 12.76
C SER A 63 -2.10 4.70 13.85
N ALA A 64 -2.99 4.12 14.63
CA ALA A 64 -3.49 4.74 15.87
C ALA A 64 -2.37 4.99 16.90
N ASN A 65 -1.26 4.25 16.79
CA ASN A 65 -0.03 4.47 17.56
C ASN A 65 1.15 4.72 16.60
N PRO A 66 1.43 5.98 16.21
CA PRO A 66 2.47 6.30 15.23
C PRO A 66 3.90 5.95 15.69
N HIS A 67 4.11 5.71 16.97
CA HIS A 67 5.43 5.34 17.52
C HIS A 67 5.71 3.83 17.47
N PHE A 68 4.69 3.01 17.20
CA PHE A 68 4.82 1.54 17.24
C PHE A 68 5.89 1.02 16.28
N ILE A 69 5.96 1.58 15.08
CA ILE A 69 6.82 1.13 13.99
C ILE A 69 8.31 1.38 14.28
N LYS A 70 8.62 2.45 15.03
CA LYS A 70 10.01 2.90 15.27
C LYS A 70 10.91 1.79 15.76
N SER A 71 10.41 0.97 16.69
CA SER A 71 11.19 -0.14 17.26
C SER A 71 11.57 -1.21 16.23
N ALA A 72 10.64 -1.55 15.33
CA ALA A 72 10.92 -2.53 14.27
C ALA A 72 11.90 -1.97 13.23
N PHE A 73 11.77 -0.69 12.85
CA PHE A 73 12.65 -0.04 11.88
C PHE A 73 14.07 0.23 12.43
N THR A 74 14.23 0.31 13.75
CA THR A 74 15.56 0.36 14.38
C THR A 74 16.24 -1.01 14.37
N GLN A 75 15.47 -2.10 14.44
CA GLN A 75 15.99 -3.48 14.42
C GLN A 75 16.25 -4.01 13.01
N TRP A 76 15.49 -3.52 12.03
CA TRP A 76 15.64 -3.85 10.61
C TRP A 76 15.39 -2.61 9.77
N THR A 77 16.46 -1.98 9.36
CA THR A 77 16.46 -0.72 8.61
C THR A 77 16.16 -0.95 7.13
N VAL A 78 16.03 0.14 6.38
CA VAL A 78 15.97 0.11 4.91
C VAL A 78 17.28 -0.43 4.34
N ASP A 79 18.42 0.00 4.89
CA ASP A 79 19.75 -0.46 4.45
C ASP A 79 19.94 -1.96 4.68
N ASP A 80 19.42 -2.50 5.79
CA ASP A 80 19.40 -3.96 6.03
C ASP A 80 18.58 -4.69 4.95
N THR A 81 17.43 -4.12 4.55
CA THR A 81 16.61 -4.68 3.47
C THR A 81 17.37 -4.66 2.14
N ILE A 82 17.99 -3.53 1.79
CA ILE A 82 18.78 -3.41 0.54
C ILE A 82 19.92 -4.42 0.57
N SER A 83 20.71 -4.43 1.64
CA SER A 83 21.86 -5.33 1.80
C SER A 83 21.45 -6.82 1.75
N PHE A 84 20.30 -7.17 2.36
CA PHE A 84 19.75 -8.51 2.26
C PHE A 84 19.50 -8.92 0.81
N PHE A 85 18.80 -8.09 0.05
CA PHE A 85 18.50 -8.40 -1.36
C PHE A 85 19.75 -8.41 -2.24
N GLU A 86 20.71 -7.50 -2.02
CA GLU A 86 21.98 -7.48 -2.73
C GLU A 86 22.84 -8.73 -2.46
N THR A 87 22.84 -9.24 -1.23
CA THR A 87 23.53 -10.50 -0.87
C THR A 87 23.06 -11.68 -1.73
N TYR A 88 21.80 -11.64 -2.17
CA TYR A 88 21.20 -12.66 -3.04
C TYR A 88 21.10 -12.22 -4.52
N GLY A 89 21.89 -11.21 -4.90
CA GLY A 89 22.02 -10.79 -6.29
C GLY A 89 20.82 -10.02 -6.84
N ILE A 90 20.04 -9.37 -5.97
CA ILE A 90 19.05 -8.37 -6.39
C ILE A 90 19.60 -6.98 -6.09
N HIS A 91 20.00 -6.29 -7.11
CA HIS A 91 20.42 -4.87 -7.04
C HIS A 91 19.20 -3.98 -7.22
N GLY A 92 19.09 -2.98 -6.36
CA GLY A 92 17.98 -2.04 -6.40
C GLY A 92 18.20 -0.94 -7.44
N LYS A 93 17.18 -0.68 -8.26
CA LYS A 93 17.12 0.50 -9.14
C LYS A 93 15.99 1.41 -8.68
N GLU A 94 16.36 2.66 -8.41
CA GLU A 94 15.36 3.68 -8.13
C GLU A 94 14.57 4.02 -9.39
N LYS A 95 13.23 4.06 -9.25
CA LYS A 95 12.36 4.50 -10.32
C LYS A 95 11.92 5.95 -10.15
N THR A 96 11.34 6.26 -9.02
CA THR A 96 10.85 7.60 -8.64
C THR A 96 10.60 7.63 -7.13
N LEU A 97 10.78 8.78 -6.49
CA LEU A 97 10.45 9.02 -5.08
C LEU A 97 10.99 7.94 -4.13
N GLY A 98 12.20 7.48 -4.34
CA GLY A 98 12.85 6.48 -3.50
C GLY A 98 12.37 5.04 -3.68
N GLN A 99 11.48 4.77 -4.61
CA GLN A 99 10.95 3.42 -4.88
C GLN A 99 12.03 2.52 -5.48
N LEU A 100 12.38 1.42 -4.82
CA LEU A 100 13.39 0.48 -5.29
C LEU A 100 12.75 -0.78 -5.88
N PHE A 101 13.16 -1.07 -7.11
CA PHE A 101 12.78 -2.26 -7.86
C PHE A 101 14.04 -3.08 -8.19
N PRO A 102 13.95 -4.41 -8.32
CA PRO A 102 15.03 -5.19 -8.93
C PRO A 102 15.40 -4.63 -10.32
N ASP A 103 16.69 -4.43 -10.60
CA ASP A 103 17.13 -3.82 -11.86
C ASP A 103 16.97 -4.81 -13.04
N ASP A 104 17.56 -5.99 -12.93
CA ASP A 104 17.60 -7.03 -13.97
C ASP A 104 16.71 -8.25 -13.65
N LYS A 105 15.94 -8.20 -12.56
CA LYS A 105 15.12 -9.28 -12.02
C LYS A 105 13.68 -8.83 -11.84
N ASN A 106 12.83 -9.73 -11.39
CA ASN A 106 11.41 -9.50 -11.21
C ASN A 106 10.87 -10.12 -9.91
N ALA A 107 9.58 -9.98 -9.67
CA ALA A 107 8.93 -10.47 -8.46
C ALA A 107 9.06 -12.00 -8.24
N LYS A 108 9.23 -12.79 -9.30
CA LYS A 108 9.44 -14.24 -9.17
C LYS A 108 10.81 -14.53 -8.58
N ASP A 109 11.83 -13.78 -9.00
CA ASP A 109 13.19 -13.91 -8.47
C ASP A 109 13.22 -13.57 -6.98
N VAL A 110 12.47 -12.52 -6.57
CA VAL A 110 12.31 -12.16 -5.14
C VAL A 110 11.73 -13.33 -4.34
N VAL A 111 10.63 -13.94 -4.81
CA VAL A 111 10.02 -15.08 -4.11
C VAL A 111 10.95 -16.30 -4.12
N GLN A 112 11.67 -16.53 -5.23
CA GLN A 112 12.60 -17.66 -5.36
C GLN A 112 13.73 -17.57 -4.33
N ILE A 113 14.28 -16.40 -4.05
CA ILE A 113 15.31 -16.20 -3.03
C ILE A 113 14.81 -16.71 -1.68
N PHE A 114 13.64 -16.25 -1.22
CA PHE A 114 13.08 -16.67 0.05
C PHE A 114 12.85 -18.19 0.12
N THR A 115 12.30 -18.78 -0.95
CA THR A 115 12.03 -20.22 -0.98
C THR A 115 13.31 -21.05 -1.00
N THR A 116 14.35 -20.59 -1.71
CA THR A 116 15.66 -21.23 -1.73
C THR A 116 16.29 -21.20 -0.34
N ILE A 117 16.35 -20.04 0.31
CA ILE A 117 16.93 -19.92 1.65
C ILE A 117 16.14 -20.78 2.66
N CYS A 118 14.81 -20.75 2.61
CA CYS A 118 14.00 -21.62 3.46
C CYS A 118 14.36 -23.10 3.28
N ASN A 119 14.54 -23.54 2.04
CA ASN A 119 14.94 -24.93 1.75
C ASN A 119 16.33 -25.24 2.28
N ASP A 120 17.31 -24.35 2.08
CA ASP A 120 18.70 -24.53 2.52
C ASP A 120 18.81 -24.67 4.05
N PHE A 121 17.99 -23.94 4.79
CA PHE A 121 17.89 -24.06 6.24
C PHE A 121 16.89 -25.13 6.72
N GLY A 122 16.28 -25.88 5.80
CA GLY A 122 15.31 -26.93 6.10
C GLY A 122 14.03 -26.42 6.77
N GLN A 123 13.61 -25.18 6.43
CA GLN A 123 12.29 -24.67 6.78
C GLN A 123 11.23 -25.30 5.88
N GLU A 124 10.10 -25.67 6.45
CA GLU A 124 9.08 -26.37 5.68
C GLU A 124 7.97 -25.40 5.25
N ILE A 125 7.82 -25.17 3.93
CA ILE A 125 6.71 -24.39 3.37
C ILE A 125 5.63 -25.36 2.86
N ARG A 126 4.46 -25.34 3.48
CA ARG A 126 3.29 -26.15 3.09
C ARG A 126 2.27 -25.28 2.39
N CYS A 127 2.27 -25.31 1.06
CA CYS A 127 1.23 -24.70 0.24
C CYS A 127 -0.03 -25.57 0.14
N ASN A 128 -1.15 -24.96 -0.28
CA ASN A 128 -2.49 -25.56 -0.25
C ASN A 128 -2.89 -26.03 1.17
N ALA A 129 -2.39 -25.34 2.21
CA ALA A 129 -2.62 -25.65 3.61
C ALA A 129 -3.56 -24.59 4.23
N ASP A 130 -4.86 -24.82 4.12
CA ASP A 130 -5.88 -23.90 4.61
C ASP A 130 -6.12 -24.13 6.11
N VAL A 131 -5.65 -23.23 6.96
CA VAL A 131 -5.81 -23.30 8.41
C VAL A 131 -7.28 -23.11 8.78
N LYS A 132 -7.84 -24.11 9.42
CA LYS A 132 -9.26 -24.13 9.83
C LYS A 132 -9.46 -23.73 11.29
N GLU A 133 -8.53 -24.15 12.16
CA GLU A 133 -8.69 -23.97 13.59
C GLU A 133 -7.35 -23.76 14.29
N ILE A 134 -7.36 -22.91 15.29
CA ILE A 134 -6.26 -22.69 16.23
C ILE A 134 -6.83 -22.87 17.64
N GLU A 135 -6.25 -23.78 18.39
CA GLU A 135 -6.55 -24.01 19.80
C GLU A 135 -5.38 -23.54 20.66
N LEU A 136 -5.68 -22.79 21.70
CA LEU A 136 -4.72 -22.42 22.74
C LEU A 136 -4.59 -23.60 23.69
N LEU A 137 -3.37 -24.12 23.83
CA LEU A 137 -3.06 -25.19 24.76
C LEU A 137 -2.53 -24.61 26.09
N PRO A 138 -2.50 -25.38 27.19
CA PRO A 138 -1.80 -24.94 28.41
C PRO A 138 -0.34 -24.54 28.18
N ARG A 139 0.28 -25.14 27.16
CA ARG A 139 1.60 -24.76 26.63
C ARG A 139 1.57 -24.81 25.11
N GLY A 140 1.70 -23.63 24.48
CA GLY A 140 1.73 -23.49 23.02
C GLY A 140 0.37 -23.57 22.32
N PHE A 141 0.39 -24.04 21.10
CA PHE A 141 -0.73 -23.99 20.17
C PHE A 141 -0.92 -25.31 19.44
N GLN A 142 -2.18 -25.61 19.13
CA GLN A 142 -2.54 -26.65 18.17
C GLN A 142 -3.19 -25.99 16.95
N VAL A 143 -2.65 -26.27 15.77
CA VAL A 143 -3.13 -25.73 14.50
C VAL A 143 -3.63 -26.86 13.63
N THR A 144 -4.91 -26.81 13.27
CA THR A 144 -5.55 -27.75 12.35
C THR A 144 -5.68 -27.08 10.98
N TYR A 145 -5.08 -27.69 9.95
CA TYR A 145 -5.23 -27.24 8.57
C TYR A 145 -5.72 -28.37 7.67
N GLU A 146 -6.30 -27.98 6.55
CA GLU A 146 -6.76 -28.89 5.50
C GLU A 146 -5.90 -28.74 4.25
N LYS A 147 -5.46 -29.88 3.71
CA LYS A 147 -4.74 -29.97 2.44
C LYS A 147 -5.29 -31.13 1.64
N ASN A 148 -5.77 -30.87 0.41
CA ASN A 148 -6.36 -31.88 -0.47
C ASN A 148 -7.47 -32.70 0.22
N GLY A 149 -8.35 -32.05 0.96
CA GLY A 149 -9.45 -32.69 1.71
C GLY A 149 -9.03 -33.45 2.98
N LYS A 150 -7.73 -33.53 3.28
CA LYS A 150 -7.20 -34.19 4.48
C LYS A 150 -6.89 -33.17 5.58
N ARG A 151 -7.47 -33.37 6.75
CA ARG A 151 -7.13 -32.58 7.95
C ARG A 151 -5.83 -33.09 8.58
N THR A 152 -4.99 -32.15 8.94
CA THR A 152 -3.71 -32.41 9.63
C THR A 152 -3.59 -31.48 10.83
N VAL A 153 -3.10 -32.02 11.94
CA VAL A 153 -2.89 -31.28 13.18
C VAL A 153 -1.41 -31.11 13.43
N LEU A 154 -1.00 -29.90 13.75
CA LEU A 154 0.35 -29.55 14.18
C LEU A 154 0.31 -28.93 15.57
N LYS A 155 1.40 -29.10 16.32
CA LYS A 155 1.59 -28.44 17.62
C LYS A 155 2.94 -27.72 17.63
N SER A 156 2.98 -26.56 18.28
CA SER A 156 4.20 -25.78 18.50
C SER A 156 4.09 -24.95 19.78
N ASP A 157 5.24 -24.60 20.36
CA ASP A 157 5.27 -23.70 21.50
C ASP A 157 4.95 -22.25 21.10
N LYS A 158 5.24 -21.86 19.86
CA LYS A 158 5.03 -20.49 19.34
C LYS A 158 4.20 -20.48 18.06
N LEU A 159 3.43 -19.41 17.89
CA LEU A 159 2.58 -19.19 16.71
C LEU A 159 2.77 -17.78 16.16
N VAL A 160 2.94 -17.69 14.85
CA VAL A 160 3.01 -16.42 14.11
C VAL A 160 1.83 -16.32 13.16
N ILE A 161 1.10 -15.22 13.22
CA ILE A 161 0.03 -14.87 12.28
C ILE A 161 0.55 -13.76 11.35
N ALA A 162 0.83 -14.13 10.11
CA ALA A 162 1.37 -13.26 9.05
C ALA A 162 0.52 -13.33 7.77
N THR A 163 -0.80 -13.43 7.93
CA THR A 163 -1.76 -13.69 6.84
C THR A 163 -2.08 -12.46 5.99
N GLY A 164 -1.52 -11.29 6.32
CA GLY A 164 -1.87 -10.03 5.67
C GLY A 164 -3.27 -9.56 6.02
N GLY A 165 -3.82 -8.69 5.16
CA GLY A 165 -5.13 -8.06 5.31
C GLY A 165 -6.13 -8.49 4.25
N LEU A 166 -7.17 -7.65 4.06
CA LEU A 166 -8.32 -7.89 3.17
C LEU A 166 -8.09 -7.59 1.68
N PRO A 167 -7.14 -6.69 1.28
CA PRO A 167 -7.00 -6.28 -0.11
C PRO A 167 -6.66 -7.42 -1.06
N ILE A 168 -7.25 -7.34 -2.24
CA ILE A 168 -7.11 -8.28 -3.36
C ILE A 168 -7.56 -9.70 -2.97
N PRO A 169 -8.85 -9.93 -2.63
CA PRO A 169 -9.36 -11.23 -2.19
C PRO A 169 -9.07 -12.36 -3.20
N LYS A 170 -9.02 -12.05 -4.49
CA LYS A 170 -8.68 -13.00 -5.56
C LYS A 170 -7.28 -13.61 -5.42
N MET A 171 -6.39 -12.97 -4.65
CA MET A 171 -5.05 -13.48 -4.34
C MET A 171 -4.98 -14.24 -3.01
N GLY A 172 -6.14 -14.63 -2.45
CA GLY A 172 -6.20 -15.41 -1.22
C GLY A 172 -6.24 -14.56 0.06
N ALA A 173 -6.32 -13.22 -0.04
CA ALA A 173 -6.50 -12.36 1.11
C ALA A 173 -7.82 -12.65 1.84
N THR A 174 -7.77 -12.68 3.17
CA THR A 174 -8.92 -12.97 4.03
C THR A 174 -8.83 -12.16 5.32
N ASP A 175 -9.92 -12.15 6.07
CA ASP A 175 -10.01 -11.59 7.41
C ASP A 175 -9.52 -12.55 8.51
N PHE A 176 -8.72 -13.56 8.18
CA PHE A 176 -8.31 -14.62 9.11
C PHE A 176 -7.73 -14.06 10.42
N ALA A 177 -6.72 -13.18 10.34
CA ALA A 177 -6.11 -12.57 11.51
C ALA A 177 -7.12 -11.74 12.34
N LEU A 178 -8.02 -11.01 11.67
CA LEU A 178 -9.03 -10.19 12.32
C LEU A 178 -10.08 -11.05 13.03
N ARG A 179 -10.53 -12.15 12.41
CA ARG A 179 -11.44 -13.10 13.06
C ARG A 179 -10.80 -13.77 14.26
N PHE A 180 -9.55 -14.18 14.14
CA PHE A 180 -8.79 -14.74 15.25
C PHE A 180 -8.67 -13.72 16.39
N ALA A 181 -8.32 -12.47 16.09
CA ALA A 181 -8.22 -11.41 17.08
C ALA A 181 -9.55 -11.16 17.81
N ARG A 182 -10.68 -11.08 17.08
CA ARG A 182 -12.01 -10.93 17.68
C ARG A 182 -12.37 -12.10 18.61
N LYS A 183 -12.08 -13.34 18.18
CA LYS A 183 -12.34 -14.55 18.97
C LYS A 183 -11.59 -14.53 20.32
N HIS A 184 -10.48 -13.82 20.40
CA HIS A 184 -9.62 -13.74 21.59
C HIS A 184 -9.62 -12.35 22.25
N ASP A 185 -10.67 -11.55 22.01
CA ASP A 185 -10.86 -10.23 22.63
C ASP A 185 -9.69 -9.27 22.45
N LEU A 186 -8.97 -9.38 21.33
CA LEU A 186 -7.98 -8.39 20.93
C LEU A 186 -8.69 -7.25 20.20
N LYS A 187 -8.36 -6.02 20.57
CA LYS A 187 -8.95 -4.83 19.99
C LYS A 187 -8.54 -4.69 18.52
N ILE A 188 -9.47 -4.24 17.68
CA ILE A 188 -9.26 -3.98 16.26
C ILE A 188 -9.62 -2.53 15.97
N ILE A 189 -8.73 -1.83 15.31
CA ILE A 189 -9.00 -0.52 14.70
C ILE A 189 -9.80 -0.78 13.42
N GLU A 190 -10.85 0.00 13.21
CA GLU A 190 -11.76 -0.17 12.06
C GLU A 190 -10.99 -0.20 10.75
N THR A 191 -11.25 -1.22 9.96
CA THR A 191 -10.55 -1.44 8.70
C THR A 191 -11.25 -0.77 7.53
N ALA A 192 -10.47 -0.18 6.63
CA ALA A 192 -10.96 0.39 5.38
C ALA A 192 -9.95 0.14 4.24
N PRO A 193 -10.42 0.12 2.97
CA PRO A 193 -9.53 0.13 1.82
C PRO A 193 -8.58 1.34 1.85
N ALA A 194 -7.32 1.14 1.49
CA ALA A 194 -6.32 2.19 1.38
C ALA A 194 -5.47 1.97 0.11
N LEU A 195 -4.84 3.01 -0.38
CA LEU A 195 -4.20 3.01 -1.70
C LEU A 195 -5.18 2.47 -2.75
N VAL A 196 -6.36 3.10 -2.84
CA VAL A 196 -7.52 2.64 -3.60
C VAL A 196 -8.05 3.73 -4.53
N PRO A 197 -8.47 3.43 -5.76
CA PRO A 197 -9.12 4.39 -6.63
C PRO A 197 -10.42 4.94 -6.03
N LEU A 198 -10.68 6.23 -6.26
CA LEU A 198 -11.87 6.93 -5.80
C LEU A 198 -12.91 7.02 -6.92
N THR A 199 -14.19 6.79 -6.58
CA THR A 199 -15.30 6.80 -7.54
C THR A 199 -15.98 8.16 -7.59
N ILE A 200 -16.42 8.54 -8.78
CA ILE A 200 -17.23 9.72 -9.04
C ILE A 200 -18.56 9.26 -9.62
N THR A 201 -19.66 9.79 -9.13
CA THR A 201 -21.01 9.46 -9.59
C THR A 201 -21.86 10.73 -9.73
N GLY A 202 -23.03 10.60 -10.38
CA GLY A 202 -23.97 11.70 -10.55
C GLY A 202 -23.57 12.67 -11.65
N LYS A 203 -23.82 13.97 -11.45
CA LYS A 203 -23.66 15.00 -12.50
C LYS A 203 -22.25 15.19 -13.06
N ASP A 204 -21.24 14.76 -12.33
CA ASP A 204 -19.85 14.90 -12.74
C ASP A 204 -19.28 13.62 -13.38
N GLU A 205 -19.98 12.48 -13.25
CA GLU A 205 -19.54 11.16 -13.75
C GLU A 205 -19.18 11.20 -15.24
N GLU A 206 -20.03 11.79 -16.07
CA GLU A 206 -19.81 11.89 -17.51
C GLU A 206 -18.53 12.65 -17.83
N TRP A 207 -18.29 13.78 -17.16
CA TRP A 207 -17.09 14.60 -17.38
C TRP A 207 -15.82 13.85 -17.02
N PHE A 208 -15.80 13.14 -15.89
CA PHE A 208 -14.64 12.31 -15.49
C PHE A 208 -14.44 11.12 -16.43
N SER A 209 -15.52 10.45 -16.82
CA SER A 209 -15.49 9.30 -17.71
C SER A 209 -14.94 9.64 -19.11
N GLN A 210 -15.33 10.80 -19.66
CA GLN A 210 -14.81 11.30 -20.93
C GLN A 210 -13.29 11.48 -20.91
N LEU A 211 -12.70 11.77 -19.75
CA LEU A 211 -11.26 11.92 -19.54
C LEU A 211 -10.52 10.61 -19.34
N SER A 212 -11.19 9.47 -19.33
CA SER A 212 -10.56 8.17 -19.11
C SER A 212 -9.31 7.97 -19.96
N GLY A 213 -8.23 7.52 -19.31
CA GLY A 213 -6.90 7.35 -19.87
C GLY A 213 -6.01 8.59 -19.84
N ASN A 214 -6.53 9.78 -19.50
CA ASN A 214 -5.67 10.96 -19.27
C ASN A 214 -5.00 10.88 -17.91
N SER A 215 -3.75 11.33 -17.89
CA SER A 215 -2.96 11.53 -16.67
C SER A 215 -2.52 12.99 -16.59
N VAL A 216 -2.59 13.56 -15.38
CA VAL A 216 -2.17 14.94 -15.10
C VAL A 216 -1.31 14.93 -13.86
N TYR A 217 -0.14 15.57 -13.94
CA TYR A 217 0.68 15.83 -12.76
C TYR A 217 0.07 16.98 -11.97
N CYS A 218 -0.15 16.78 -10.67
CA CYS A 218 -0.84 17.75 -9.82
C CYS A 218 -0.52 17.49 -8.35
N GLU A 219 -0.94 18.41 -7.49
CA GLU A 219 -1.02 18.18 -6.07
C GLU A 219 -2.47 17.84 -5.68
N VAL A 220 -2.65 16.76 -4.94
CA VAL A 220 -3.95 16.37 -4.38
C VAL A 220 -3.88 16.49 -2.87
N SER A 221 -4.81 17.21 -2.27
CA SER A 221 -4.83 17.47 -0.83
C SER A 221 -6.22 17.29 -0.22
N ASN A 222 -6.23 17.03 1.07
CA ASN A 222 -7.37 17.24 1.96
C ASN A 222 -6.95 18.18 3.11
N ASP A 223 -7.71 18.24 4.20
CA ASP A 223 -7.40 19.12 5.34
C ASP A 223 -6.14 18.67 6.11
N ASP A 224 -5.71 17.43 5.98
CA ASP A 224 -4.66 16.82 6.79
C ASP A 224 -3.32 16.73 6.06
N ILE A 225 -3.31 16.48 4.73
CA ILE A 225 -2.11 16.13 3.99
C ILE A 225 -2.24 16.45 2.50
N SER A 226 -1.10 16.61 1.81
CA SER A 226 -1.04 16.69 0.35
C SER A 226 -0.05 15.72 -0.25
N PHE A 227 -0.30 15.31 -1.51
CA PHE A 227 0.56 14.47 -2.31
C PHE A 227 0.70 15.04 -3.72
N GLU A 228 1.94 15.22 -4.15
CA GLU A 228 2.27 15.76 -5.45
C GLU A 228 2.76 14.64 -6.36
N GLU A 229 1.89 14.20 -7.27
CA GLU A 229 2.12 13.10 -8.18
C GLU A 229 1.06 13.12 -9.31
N HIS A 230 1.15 12.18 -10.22
CA HIS A 230 0.14 12.01 -11.27
C HIS A 230 -1.21 11.51 -10.73
N ILE A 231 -2.30 12.11 -11.21
CA ILE A 231 -3.63 11.51 -11.18
C ILE A 231 -3.90 10.82 -12.52
N LEU A 232 -4.78 9.83 -12.49
CA LEU A 232 -5.28 9.13 -13.67
C LEU A 232 -6.80 9.19 -13.68
N PHE A 233 -7.37 9.74 -14.74
CA PHE A 233 -8.80 9.67 -14.98
C PHE A 233 -9.19 8.28 -15.50
N THR A 234 -10.25 7.73 -14.95
CA THR A 234 -10.80 6.42 -15.31
C THR A 234 -12.28 6.53 -15.59
N HIS A 235 -12.88 5.52 -16.18
CA HIS A 235 -14.31 5.50 -16.46
C HIS A 235 -15.21 5.46 -15.21
N TRP A 236 -14.65 5.20 -14.04
CA TRP A 236 -15.36 5.23 -12.75
C TRP A 236 -15.00 6.43 -11.85
N GLY A 237 -14.03 7.25 -12.24
CA GLY A 237 -13.55 8.37 -11.44
C GLY A 237 -12.04 8.55 -11.51
N LEU A 238 -11.36 8.57 -10.37
CA LEU A 238 -9.95 8.91 -10.24
C LEU A 238 -9.10 7.76 -9.70
N SER A 239 -7.89 7.64 -10.22
CA SER A 239 -6.82 6.76 -9.79
C SER A 239 -5.46 7.47 -9.97
N GLY A 240 -4.39 6.71 -10.01
CA GLY A 240 -3.02 7.24 -10.10
C GLY A 240 -2.41 7.51 -8.74
N PRO A 241 -1.07 7.68 -8.68
CA PRO A 241 -0.34 7.71 -7.41
C PRO A 241 -0.87 8.72 -6.40
N ALA A 242 -1.12 9.98 -6.80
CA ALA A 242 -1.64 11.00 -5.88
C ALA A 242 -3.01 10.64 -5.30
N ILE A 243 -3.90 10.03 -6.11
CA ILE A 243 -5.22 9.58 -5.65
C ILE A 243 -5.10 8.35 -4.73
N LEU A 244 -4.25 7.39 -5.07
CA LEU A 244 -4.03 6.24 -4.20
C LEU A 244 -3.49 6.68 -2.84
N GLN A 245 -2.54 7.60 -2.80
CA GLN A 245 -2.01 8.17 -1.57
C GLN A 245 -3.09 8.85 -0.73
N ILE A 246 -3.81 9.83 -1.31
CA ILE A 246 -4.81 10.59 -0.57
C ILE A 246 -5.99 9.74 -0.10
N SER A 247 -6.31 8.63 -0.81
CA SER A 247 -7.39 7.73 -0.44
C SER A 247 -7.18 7.08 0.94
N SER A 248 -5.93 6.92 1.36
CA SER A 248 -5.60 6.40 2.69
C SER A 248 -6.00 7.36 3.82
N PHE A 249 -6.08 8.65 3.52
CA PHE A 249 -6.46 9.72 4.46
C PHE A 249 -7.89 10.21 4.27
N TRP A 250 -8.46 10.00 3.07
CA TRP A 250 -9.82 10.41 2.74
C TRP A 250 -10.87 9.63 3.54
N ARG A 251 -11.97 10.30 3.88
CA ARG A 251 -13.17 9.72 4.50
C ARG A 251 -14.38 10.03 3.65
N ARG A 252 -15.33 9.10 3.63
CA ARG A 252 -16.55 9.26 2.83
C ARG A 252 -17.28 10.58 3.16
N GLY A 253 -17.58 11.34 2.12
CA GLY A 253 -18.22 12.64 2.24
C GLY A 253 -17.27 13.85 2.27
N GLN A 254 -15.97 13.64 2.48
CA GLN A 254 -14.95 14.70 2.40
C GLN A 254 -14.67 15.11 0.96
N LEU A 255 -14.31 16.38 0.78
CA LEU A 255 -13.75 16.89 -0.46
C LEU A 255 -12.26 16.58 -0.54
N ILE A 256 -11.76 16.41 -1.77
CA ILE A 256 -10.34 16.55 -2.08
C ILE A 256 -10.15 17.79 -2.95
N ASN A 257 -9.04 18.47 -2.78
CA ASN A 257 -8.64 19.60 -3.60
C ASN A 257 -7.52 19.15 -4.54
N ILE A 258 -7.62 19.51 -5.81
CA ILE A 258 -6.62 19.20 -6.83
C ILE A 258 -6.06 20.53 -7.34
N ASN A 259 -4.77 20.76 -7.09
CA ASN A 259 -4.01 21.84 -7.72
C ASN A 259 -3.38 21.26 -8.99
N LEU A 260 -3.97 21.61 -10.12
CA LEU A 260 -3.54 21.10 -11.44
C LEU A 260 -2.19 21.67 -11.88
N TRP A 261 -1.67 22.67 -11.18
CA TRP A 261 -0.38 23.30 -11.49
C TRP A 261 0.37 23.74 -10.23
N PRO A 262 0.98 22.80 -9.49
CA PRO A 262 1.53 23.08 -8.15
C PRO A 262 2.72 24.05 -8.14
N HIS A 263 3.53 24.10 -9.22
CA HIS A 263 4.80 24.85 -9.24
C HIS A 263 4.72 26.23 -9.87
N SER A 264 3.55 26.69 -10.29
CA SER A 264 3.40 27.98 -10.99
C SER A 264 2.08 28.63 -10.65
N ASN A 265 2.03 29.95 -10.82
CA ASN A 265 0.81 30.73 -10.66
C ASN A 265 0.21 31.02 -12.04
N ILE A 266 -0.99 30.50 -12.30
CA ILE A 266 -1.66 30.70 -13.60
C ILE A 266 -1.95 32.18 -13.89
N VAL A 267 -2.21 33.00 -12.86
CA VAL A 267 -2.46 34.42 -13.04
C VAL A 267 -1.23 35.15 -13.60
N SER A 268 -0.04 34.84 -13.06
CA SER A 268 1.23 35.39 -13.58
C SER A 268 1.46 34.98 -15.04
N ILE A 269 1.15 33.72 -15.39
CA ILE A 269 1.28 33.23 -16.77
C ILE A 269 0.29 33.94 -17.70
N LEU A 270 -0.94 34.16 -17.25
CA LEU A 270 -1.92 34.93 -18.02
C LEU A 270 -1.47 36.39 -18.23
N ASP A 271 -0.89 37.05 -17.22
CA ASP A 271 -0.37 38.39 -17.31
C ASP A 271 0.82 38.53 -18.28
N ASP A 272 1.71 37.58 -18.27
CA ASP A 272 2.85 37.55 -19.18
C ASP A 272 2.41 37.28 -20.64
N GLU A 273 1.48 36.34 -20.84
CA GLU A 273 0.90 36.09 -22.16
C GLU A 273 0.09 37.28 -22.67
N ARG A 274 -0.61 37.99 -21.79
CA ARG A 274 -1.34 39.20 -22.12
C ARG A 274 -0.41 40.30 -22.65
N LYS A 275 0.78 40.45 -22.04
CA LYS A 275 1.80 41.44 -22.45
C LYS A 275 2.50 41.07 -23.75
N SER A 276 2.81 39.76 -23.93
CA SER A 276 3.60 39.28 -25.05
C SER A 276 2.76 38.96 -26.29
N ASN A 277 1.61 38.28 -26.12
CA ASN A 277 0.73 37.85 -27.20
C ASN A 277 -0.72 37.71 -26.72
N GLY A 278 -1.33 38.81 -26.35
CA GLY A 278 -2.69 38.87 -25.81
C GLY A 278 -3.79 38.28 -26.71
N LYS A 279 -3.51 38.03 -28.01
CA LYS A 279 -4.44 37.39 -28.94
C LYS A 279 -4.50 35.88 -28.77
N THR A 280 -3.55 35.28 -28.05
CA THR A 280 -3.55 33.83 -27.77
C THR A 280 -4.85 33.44 -27.08
N LEU A 281 -5.53 32.39 -27.59
CA LEU A 281 -6.73 31.88 -26.94
C LEU A 281 -6.33 31.15 -25.65
N LEU A 282 -7.20 31.19 -24.64
CA LEU A 282 -6.99 30.49 -23.37
C LEU A 282 -6.76 28.97 -23.59
N SER A 283 -7.52 28.36 -24.53
CA SER A 283 -7.28 26.96 -24.93
C SER A 283 -5.88 26.72 -25.46
N SER A 284 -5.37 27.60 -26.29
CA SER A 284 -4.03 27.48 -26.87
C SER A 284 -2.93 27.63 -25.82
N LEU A 285 -3.13 28.50 -24.84
CA LEU A 285 -2.23 28.64 -23.70
C LEU A 285 -2.20 27.36 -22.86
N LEU A 286 -3.38 26.85 -22.45
CA LEU A 286 -3.47 25.64 -21.63
C LEU A 286 -2.96 24.38 -22.34
N ASN A 287 -3.09 24.28 -23.67
CA ASN A 287 -2.56 23.18 -24.48
C ASN A 287 -1.02 23.10 -24.50
N ARG A 288 -0.31 24.12 -24.01
CA ARG A 288 1.17 24.04 -23.83
C ARG A 288 1.55 23.12 -22.65
N PHE A 289 0.58 22.88 -21.72
CA PHE A 289 0.83 22.20 -20.43
C PHE A 289 -0.01 20.93 -20.26
N TYR A 290 -1.17 20.88 -20.89
CA TYR A 290 -2.11 19.76 -20.81
C TYR A 290 -2.35 19.14 -22.18
N THR A 291 -2.82 17.90 -22.17
CA THR A 291 -3.34 17.30 -23.41
C THR A 291 -4.53 18.08 -23.93
N LYS A 292 -4.69 18.15 -25.25
CA LYS A 292 -5.84 18.80 -25.87
C LYS A 292 -7.18 18.29 -25.32
N LYS A 293 -7.29 16.96 -25.13
CA LYS A 293 -8.49 16.32 -24.58
C LYS A 293 -8.83 16.87 -23.18
N PHE A 294 -7.82 17.04 -22.31
CA PHE A 294 -8.03 17.60 -20.99
C PHE A 294 -8.38 19.09 -21.05
N THR A 295 -7.68 19.86 -21.86
CA THR A 295 -7.99 21.28 -22.06
C THR A 295 -9.42 21.46 -22.58
N ASP A 296 -9.82 20.71 -23.61
CA ASP A 296 -11.18 20.79 -24.17
C ASP A 296 -12.25 20.50 -23.12
N ALA A 297 -12.01 19.52 -22.23
CA ALA A 297 -12.91 19.20 -21.13
C ALA A 297 -13.01 20.32 -20.07
N LEU A 298 -11.94 21.09 -19.86
CA LEU A 298 -12.00 22.28 -19.00
C LEU A 298 -12.95 23.36 -19.54
N GLY A 299 -13.35 23.28 -20.82
CA GLY A 299 -14.36 24.16 -21.43
C GLY A 299 -15.73 24.11 -20.77
N LYS A 300 -16.03 23.06 -19.96
CA LYS A 300 -17.20 23.03 -19.06
C LYS A 300 -17.15 24.14 -18.01
N PHE A 301 -15.96 24.58 -17.64
CA PHE A 301 -15.72 25.51 -16.53
C PHE A 301 -15.13 26.84 -16.99
N LEU A 302 -14.37 26.87 -18.09
CA LEU A 302 -13.51 27.97 -18.51
C LEU A 302 -13.90 28.50 -19.90
N PRO A 303 -13.74 29.84 -20.15
CA PRO A 303 -14.01 30.48 -21.44
C PRO A 303 -12.87 30.27 -22.44
N LEU A 304 -12.65 29.03 -22.86
CA LEU A 304 -11.52 28.59 -23.65
C LEU A 304 -11.33 29.29 -24.99
N SER A 305 -12.40 29.76 -25.60
CA SER A 305 -12.39 30.45 -26.90
C SER A 305 -12.05 31.95 -26.81
N LYS A 306 -11.87 32.49 -25.60
CA LYS A 306 -11.49 33.90 -25.42
C LYS A 306 -9.98 34.10 -25.57
N PRO A 307 -9.57 35.20 -26.24
CA PRO A 307 -8.19 35.68 -26.15
C PRO A 307 -7.83 36.06 -24.72
N VAL A 308 -6.59 35.78 -24.31
CA VAL A 308 -6.12 36.07 -22.93
C VAL A 308 -6.29 37.57 -22.58
N ALA A 309 -6.07 38.48 -23.54
CA ALA A 309 -6.27 39.91 -23.31
C ALA A 309 -7.75 40.30 -23.07
N ALA A 310 -8.69 39.48 -23.53
CA ALA A 310 -10.13 39.73 -23.40
C ALA A 310 -10.75 39.11 -22.14
N LEU A 311 -9.97 38.40 -21.31
CA LEU A 311 -10.44 37.86 -20.05
C LEU A 311 -10.69 38.97 -19.04
N THR A 312 -11.87 38.98 -18.46
CA THR A 312 -12.24 39.86 -17.35
C THR A 312 -11.57 39.38 -16.04
N ASN A 313 -11.52 40.26 -15.04
CA ASN A 313 -10.97 39.87 -13.72
C ASN A 313 -11.75 38.71 -13.09
N VAL A 314 -13.07 38.63 -13.28
CA VAL A 314 -13.91 37.51 -12.79
C VAL A 314 -13.53 36.22 -13.48
N GLU A 315 -13.27 36.26 -14.79
CA GLU A 315 -12.84 35.06 -15.55
C GLU A 315 -11.42 34.64 -15.19
N ILE A 316 -10.50 35.56 -14.91
CA ILE A 316 -9.16 35.25 -14.40
C ILE A 316 -9.25 34.54 -13.05
N GLN A 317 -10.08 35.05 -12.11
CA GLN A 317 -10.32 34.37 -10.83
C GLN A 317 -10.94 32.97 -11.01
N LEU A 318 -11.84 32.83 -12.00
CA LEU A 318 -12.40 31.51 -12.33
C LEU A 318 -11.34 30.56 -12.85
N VAL A 319 -10.45 31.01 -13.73
CA VAL A 319 -9.30 30.21 -14.21
C VAL A 319 -8.39 29.81 -13.04
N GLU A 320 -8.01 30.78 -12.20
CA GLU A 320 -7.18 30.55 -11.02
C GLU A 320 -7.79 29.50 -10.11
N LYS A 321 -9.07 29.66 -9.74
CA LYS A 321 -9.77 28.70 -8.89
C LYS A 321 -9.87 27.32 -9.53
N THR A 322 -10.13 27.24 -10.83
CA THR A 322 -10.24 25.97 -11.55
C THR A 322 -8.89 25.26 -11.64
N ILE A 323 -7.80 25.99 -11.82
CA ILE A 323 -6.46 25.39 -11.96
C ILE A 323 -5.87 25.05 -10.58
N HIS A 324 -6.00 25.91 -9.58
CA HIS A 324 -5.31 25.73 -8.29
C HIS A 324 -6.20 25.19 -7.17
N GLN A 325 -7.53 25.17 -7.34
CA GLN A 325 -8.47 24.77 -6.30
C GLN A 325 -9.62 23.94 -6.88
N PHE A 326 -9.29 22.97 -7.74
CA PHE A 326 -10.29 22.09 -8.35
C PHE A 326 -10.83 21.10 -7.32
N LYS A 327 -12.00 21.42 -6.75
CA LYS A 327 -12.61 20.60 -5.68
C LYS A 327 -13.40 19.46 -6.25
N VAL A 328 -13.13 18.26 -5.76
CA VAL A 328 -13.81 17.02 -6.13
C VAL A 328 -14.40 16.38 -4.86
N LYS A 329 -15.63 15.91 -4.96
CA LYS A 329 -16.28 15.13 -3.91
C LYS A 329 -16.45 13.69 -4.36
N PRO A 330 -15.51 12.78 -4.00
CA PRO A 330 -15.68 11.38 -4.33
C PRO A 330 -16.93 10.78 -3.69
N ALA A 331 -17.62 9.91 -4.42
CA ALA A 331 -18.81 9.21 -3.94
C ALA A 331 -18.46 8.00 -3.05
N GLY A 332 -17.28 7.41 -3.28
CA GLY A 332 -16.76 6.24 -2.59
C GLY A 332 -15.40 5.82 -3.14
N ASP A 333 -15.02 4.60 -2.85
CA ASP A 333 -13.82 3.95 -3.37
C ASP A 333 -14.17 2.62 -4.08
N LYS A 334 -13.18 1.98 -4.68
CA LYS A 334 -13.33 0.69 -5.40
C LYS A 334 -13.21 -0.53 -4.50
N GLY A 335 -13.23 -0.36 -3.18
CA GLY A 335 -13.22 -1.43 -2.20
C GLY A 335 -11.93 -2.26 -2.19
N TYR A 336 -11.93 -3.31 -1.38
CA TYR A 336 -10.79 -4.20 -1.21
C TYR A 336 -10.38 -4.95 -2.48
N GLU A 337 -11.24 -5.05 -3.49
CA GLU A 337 -10.88 -5.67 -4.77
C GLU A 337 -9.82 -4.87 -5.54
N LYS A 338 -9.75 -3.56 -5.32
CA LYS A 338 -8.85 -2.64 -6.00
C LYS A 338 -7.89 -1.91 -5.07
N ALA A 339 -8.07 -2.02 -3.77
CA ALA A 339 -7.14 -1.50 -2.79
C ALA A 339 -5.82 -2.28 -2.83
N GLU A 340 -4.69 -1.59 -2.72
CA GLU A 340 -3.39 -2.25 -2.58
C GLU A 340 -3.19 -2.75 -1.15
N VAL A 341 -3.63 -1.97 -0.16
CA VAL A 341 -3.48 -2.27 1.26
C VAL A 341 -4.74 -1.94 2.06
N MET A 342 -4.76 -2.41 3.30
CA MET A 342 -5.79 -2.14 4.29
C MET A 342 -5.29 -1.08 5.27
N ARG A 343 -6.15 -0.11 5.60
CA ARG A 343 -6.00 0.77 6.75
C ARG A 343 -6.72 0.14 7.94
N GLY A 344 -6.21 0.39 9.18
CA GLY A 344 -6.69 -0.28 10.37
C GLY A 344 -6.17 -1.70 10.48
N GLY A 345 -6.67 -2.47 11.41
CA GLY A 345 -6.22 -3.83 11.70
C GLY A 345 -6.18 -4.10 13.20
N ILE A 346 -5.44 -5.11 13.64
CA ILE A 346 -5.26 -5.41 15.06
C ILE A 346 -4.56 -4.21 15.72
N ASP A 347 -5.16 -3.70 16.80
CA ASP A 347 -4.63 -2.53 17.52
C ASP A 347 -3.22 -2.83 18.03
N THR A 348 -2.27 -1.99 17.64
CA THR A 348 -0.86 -2.12 18.02
C THR A 348 -0.63 -1.99 19.53
N ASN A 349 -1.62 -1.45 20.28
CA ASN A 349 -1.58 -1.45 21.74
C ASN A 349 -1.73 -2.86 22.35
N GLU A 350 -2.27 -3.83 21.63
CA GLU A 350 -2.34 -5.23 22.03
C GLU A 350 -1.00 -5.97 21.85
N ILE A 351 -0.05 -5.35 21.15
CA ILE A 351 1.19 -5.96 20.66
C ILE A 351 2.41 -5.23 21.27
N SER A 352 3.44 -5.97 21.60
CA SER A 352 4.73 -5.41 21.99
C SER A 352 5.45 -4.82 20.79
N SER A 353 5.78 -3.54 20.80
CA SER A 353 6.53 -2.91 19.70
C SER A 353 7.97 -3.44 19.56
N LYS A 354 8.53 -4.02 20.62
CA LYS A 354 9.90 -4.54 20.63
C LYS A 354 10.01 -5.94 20.06
N THR A 355 8.97 -6.77 20.26
CA THR A 355 9.03 -8.22 19.94
C THR A 355 7.95 -8.67 18.98
N LEU A 356 6.94 -7.83 18.73
CA LEU A 356 5.71 -8.15 17.99
C LEU A 356 4.90 -9.31 18.60
N ALA A 357 5.17 -9.66 19.85
CA ALA A 357 4.39 -10.61 20.63
C ALA A 357 3.07 -9.99 21.11
N CYS A 358 2.01 -10.78 21.10
CA CYS A 358 0.74 -10.43 21.72
C CYS A 358 0.91 -10.29 23.23
N LYS A 359 0.40 -9.20 23.81
CA LYS A 359 0.53 -8.95 25.25
C LYS A 359 -0.40 -9.84 26.09
N LYS A 360 -1.55 -10.26 25.52
CA LYS A 360 -2.54 -11.08 26.21
C LYS A 360 -2.29 -12.58 26.07
N ILE A 361 -1.70 -13.03 24.97
CA ILE A 361 -1.50 -14.45 24.67
C ILE A 361 0.00 -14.70 24.54
N PRO A 362 0.62 -15.39 25.50
CA PRO A 362 2.04 -15.69 25.45
C PRO A 362 2.42 -16.50 24.20
N ASN A 363 3.59 -16.22 23.65
CA ASN A 363 4.15 -16.93 22.48
C ASN A 363 3.34 -16.81 21.16
N LEU A 364 2.38 -15.89 21.12
CA LEU A 364 1.66 -15.52 19.90
C LEU A 364 2.27 -14.24 19.34
N PHE A 365 2.51 -14.22 18.04
CA PHE A 365 3.07 -13.07 17.32
C PHE A 365 2.19 -12.68 16.14
N PHE A 366 2.15 -11.38 15.85
CA PHE A 366 1.48 -10.84 14.66
C PHE A 366 2.44 -9.97 13.87
N GLY A 367 2.44 -10.08 12.54
CA GLY A 367 3.29 -9.25 11.68
C GLY A 367 2.69 -8.91 10.33
N GLY A 368 3.24 -7.89 9.71
CA GLY A 368 2.75 -7.37 8.44
C GLY A 368 1.42 -6.63 8.54
N GLU A 369 0.67 -6.67 7.46
CA GLU A 369 -0.54 -5.88 7.20
C GLU A 369 -1.75 -6.22 8.10
N CYS A 370 -1.73 -7.31 8.84
CA CYS A 370 -2.82 -7.63 9.77
C CYS A 370 -2.85 -6.68 10.99
N LEU A 371 -1.75 -5.99 11.28
CA LEU A 371 -1.65 -4.96 12.30
C LEU A 371 -2.12 -3.60 11.75
N ASP A 372 -2.57 -2.71 12.64
CA ASP A 372 -2.88 -1.31 12.32
C ASP A 372 -1.61 -0.51 11.99
N VAL A 373 -1.00 -0.85 10.86
CA VAL A 373 0.20 -0.22 10.30
C VAL A 373 0.06 -0.19 8.78
N THR A 374 -0.14 1.00 8.21
CA THR A 374 -0.40 1.19 6.79
C THR A 374 0.59 2.20 6.21
N GLY A 375 1.48 1.74 5.36
CA GLY A 375 2.48 2.59 4.69
C GLY A 375 1.92 3.31 3.46
N TRP A 376 2.59 4.39 3.08
CA TRP A 376 2.35 5.09 1.83
C TRP A 376 2.57 4.20 0.61
N LEU A 377 2.22 4.72 -0.58
CA LEU A 377 2.48 4.07 -1.85
C LEU A 377 3.97 4.07 -2.16
N GLY A 378 4.51 2.93 -2.60
CA GLY A 378 5.87 2.93 -3.13
C GLY A 378 6.91 2.17 -2.31
N GLY A 379 6.60 0.96 -1.82
CA GLY A 379 7.55 0.07 -1.15
C GLY A 379 7.48 0.08 0.37
N TYR A 380 6.82 1.06 0.97
CA TYR A 380 6.71 1.21 2.42
C TYR A 380 6.08 -0.01 3.10
N ASN A 381 4.99 -0.55 2.53
CA ASN A 381 4.29 -1.70 3.11
C ASN A 381 5.12 -2.98 3.05
N PHE A 382 6.00 -3.12 2.06
CA PHE A 382 6.97 -4.21 2.03
C PHE A 382 8.06 -4.02 3.07
N GLN A 383 8.58 -2.80 3.23
CA GLN A 383 9.55 -2.52 4.28
C GLN A 383 9.01 -2.90 5.66
N TRP A 384 7.75 -2.55 5.95
CA TRP A 384 7.08 -2.98 7.18
C TRP A 384 6.97 -4.51 7.29
N ALA A 385 6.60 -5.17 6.20
CA ALA A 385 6.48 -6.63 6.18
C ALA A 385 7.83 -7.31 6.47
N TRP A 386 8.92 -6.82 5.87
CA TRP A 386 10.27 -7.32 6.13
C TRP A 386 10.70 -7.07 7.57
N ALA A 387 10.60 -5.84 8.05
CA ALA A 387 11.00 -5.48 9.41
C ALA A 387 10.20 -6.26 10.46
N SER A 388 8.89 -6.39 10.29
CA SER A 388 8.07 -7.17 11.22
C SER A 388 8.40 -8.66 11.21
N GLY A 389 8.67 -9.24 10.04
CA GLY A 389 9.11 -10.64 9.91
C GLY A 389 10.45 -10.90 10.60
N PHE A 390 11.41 -9.99 10.43
CA PHE A 390 12.71 -10.04 11.11
C PHE A 390 12.54 -10.00 12.64
N VAL A 391 11.84 -9.00 13.16
CA VAL A 391 11.66 -8.82 14.60
C VAL A 391 10.99 -10.04 15.24
N ILE A 392 9.99 -10.62 14.59
CA ILE A 392 9.35 -11.84 15.10
C ILE A 392 10.37 -12.97 15.18
N ALA A 393 11.16 -13.18 14.13
CA ALA A 393 12.15 -14.29 14.09
C ALA A 393 13.17 -14.18 15.24
N GLN A 394 13.61 -12.97 15.59
CA GLN A 394 14.53 -12.74 16.72
C GLN A 394 13.93 -13.14 18.08
N ASN A 395 12.62 -13.36 18.16
CA ASN A 395 11.90 -13.67 19.41
C ASN A 395 11.25 -15.07 19.40
N LEU A 396 11.56 -15.89 18.38
CA LEU A 396 11.15 -17.29 18.28
C LEU A 396 12.00 -18.23 19.15
#